data_741a23d891386365f4abe85a40432dbe
#
_entry.id   741a23d891386365f4abe85a40432dbe
#
_cell.length_a   1.000
_cell.length_b   1.000
_cell.length_c   1.000
_cell.angle_alpha   90.00
_cell.angle_beta   90.00
_cell.angle_gamma   90.00
#
_symmetry.space_group_name_H-M   'P 1'
#
loop_
_entity.id
_entity.type
_entity.pdbx_description
1 polymer ?
#
loop_
_entity_poly.entity_id
_entity_poly.type
_entity_poly.pdbx_seq_one_letter_code
_entity_poly.pdbx_strand_id
1 'polypeptide(L)'
;LKDHAKNPSYLYHNGKPLVTIWGVGFNDRRRYGLNEAEKIINGLKSQGFSVMLGVPTHWRELNGDTESDPRLHELIKRCDVVMPWFVGRYNENSYPRYQKLIKDDIAWAKKNKVDYAPLAFPGFSWRNMKGHENSVQIPRNKGSFLWKQLSGAIKEGAEMIYVAMFDEIDEGTAIFKCAKKVPVGASTFVPIEEGIGSDHYLWLVGQAGKMLRKEKPLEMKQPERK
;
A
#
# COMPACT_ATOMS: atom_id res chain seq x y z
N LEU A 1 -12.08 7.00 18.30
CA LEU A 1 -11.97 7.39 16.90
C LEU A 1 -12.60 8.76 16.61
N LYS A 2 -13.85 9.00 17.04
CA LYS A 2 -14.54 10.29 16.76
C LYS A 2 -13.78 11.53 17.24
N ASP A 3 -13.10 11.46 18.37
CA ASP A 3 -12.31 12.60 18.87
C ASP A 3 -11.04 12.85 18.05
N HIS A 4 -10.38 11.79 17.59
CA HIS A 4 -9.24 11.90 16.68
C HIS A 4 -9.65 12.45 15.31
N ALA A 5 -10.84 12.09 14.83
CA ALA A 5 -11.38 12.58 13.56
C ALA A 5 -11.66 14.09 13.55
N LYS A 6 -11.72 14.77 14.71
CA LYS A 6 -11.86 16.23 14.81
C LYS A 6 -10.55 16.99 14.49
N ASN A 7 -9.41 16.29 14.44
CA ASN A 7 -8.14 16.91 14.12
C ASN A 7 -8.12 17.35 12.65
N PRO A 8 -7.72 18.59 12.32
CA PRO A 8 -7.70 19.10 10.95
C PRO A 8 -6.73 18.33 10.01
N SER A 9 -5.77 17.60 10.59
CA SER A 9 -4.87 16.73 9.83
C SER A 9 -5.42 15.31 9.58
N TYR A 10 -6.63 15.01 10.08
CA TYR A 10 -7.23 13.69 9.86
C TYR A 10 -7.67 13.52 8.40
N LEU A 11 -7.45 12.35 7.84
CA LEU A 11 -7.79 12.08 6.45
C LEU A 11 -9.30 11.85 6.29
N TYR A 12 -9.89 12.57 5.35
CA TYR A 12 -11.30 12.44 4.97
C TYR A 12 -11.42 11.84 3.57
N HIS A 13 -12.44 11.04 3.37
CA HIS A 13 -12.82 10.48 2.09
C HIS A 13 -14.32 10.73 1.86
N ASN A 14 -14.68 11.39 0.77
CA ASN A 14 -16.06 11.77 0.43
C ASN A 14 -16.80 12.44 1.60
N GLY A 15 -16.14 13.38 2.28
CA GLY A 15 -16.70 14.17 3.38
C GLY A 15 -16.85 13.41 4.71
N LYS A 16 -16.33 12.18 4.82
CA LYS A 16 -16.35 11.36 6.05
C LYS A 16 -14.93 11.03 6.49
N PRO A 17 -14.67 10.98 7.82
CA PRO A 17 -13.36 10.58 8.31
C PRO A 17 -13.06 9.14 7.89
N LEU A 18 -11.87 8.91 7.32
CA LEU A 18 -11.46 7.60 6.80
C LEU A 18 -10.84 6.74 7.88
N VAL A 19 -11.30 5.49 7.98
CA VAL A 19 -10.68 4.44 8.81
C VAL A 19 -10.25 3.29 7.92
N THR A 20 -9.01 2.83 8.08
CA THR A 20 -8.49 1.65 7.39
C THR A 20 -8.59 0.44 8.30
N ILE A 21 -9.20 -0.63 7.82
CA ILE A 21 -9.19 -1.97 8.43
C ILE A 21 -8.32 -2.85 7.55
N TRP A 22 -7.24 -3.37 8.09
CA TRP A 22 -6.35 -4.27 7.36
C TRP A 22 -6.51 -5.71 7.79
N GLY A 23 -6.36 -6.64 6.83
CA GLY A 23 -6.24 -8.06 7.13
C GLY A 23 -7.50 -8.88 6.88
N VAL A 24 -8.45 -8.37 6.13
CA VAL A 24 -9.73 -9.06 5.86
C VAL A 24 -9.61 -9.95 4.62
N GLY A 25 -10.03 -11.21 4.73
CA GLY A 25 -10.11 -12.17 3.63
C GLY A 25 -8.81 -12.91 3.31
N PHE A 26 -7.79 -12.87 4.18
CA PHE A 26 -6.57 -13.68 4.03
C PHE A 26 -6.79 -15.13 4.46
N ASN A 27 -6.28 -16.09 3.69
CA ASN A 27 -6.37 -17.53 3.98
C ASN A 27 -5.23 -18.06 4.87
N ASP A 28 -4.68 -17.23 5.74
CA ASP A 28 -3.53 -17.51 6.60
C ASP A 28 -3.89 -18.06 8.00
N ARG A 29 -5.08 -18.62 8.16
CA ARG A 29 -5.59 -19.19 9.42
C ARG A 29 -5.71 -18.18 10.55
N ARG A 30 -6.13 -16.96 10.26
CA ARG A 30 -6.38 -15.93 11.25
C ARG A 30 -7.46 -16.36 12.25
N ARG A 31 -7.39 -15.80 13.47
CA ARG A 31 -8.37 -16.06 14.54
C ARG A 31 -9.71 -15.35 14.34
N TYR A 32 -9.82 -14.51 13.33
CA TYR A 32 -11.03 -13.79 12.95
C TYR A 32 -11.31 -14.02 11.47
N GLY A 33 -12.58 -13.98 11.09
CA GLY A 33 -13.02 -14.20 9.71
C GLY A 33 -13.93 -13.09 9.21
N LEU A 34 -14.67 -13.39 8.15
CA LEU A 34 -15.57 -12.42 7.51
C LEU A 34 -16.72 -11.97 8.42
N ASN A 35 -17.17 -12.80 9.37
CA ASN A 35 -18.23 -12.43 10.30
C ASN A 35 -17.80 -11.30 11.25
N GLU A 36 -16.58 -11.37 11.79
CA GLU A 36 -16.01 -10.32 12.64
C GLU A 36 -15.74 -9.06 11.84
N ALA A 37 -15.20 -9.20 10.62
CA ALA A 37 -14.98 -8.09 9.70
C ALA A 37 -16.29 -7.36 9.38
N GLU A 38 -17.38 -8.09 9.10
CA GLU A 38 -18.70 -7.52 8.84
C GLU A 38 -19.20 -6.67 10.02
N LYS A 39 -19.09 -7.18 11.25
CA LYS A 39 -19.49 -6.43 12.46
C LYS A 39 -18.72 -5.10 12.59
N ILE A 40 -17.40 -5.13 12.36
CA ILE A 40 -16.55 -3.93 12.46
C ILE A 40 -16.92 -2.94 11.36
N ILE A 41 -17.05 -3.39 10.11
CA ILE A 41 -17.44 -2.54 8.97
C ILE A 41 -18.78 -1.86 9.24
N ASN A 42 -19.80 -2.63 9.62
CA ASN A 42 -21.13 -2.11 9.92
C ASN A 42 -21.11 -1.10 11.10
N GLY A 43 -20.33 -1.41 12.14
CA GLY A 43 -20.16 -0.53 13.29
C GLY A 43 -19.48 0.81 12.95
N LEU A 44 -18.48 0.81 12.09
CA LEU A 44 -17.82 2.04 11.60
C LEU A 44 -18.74 2.85 10.68
N LYS A 45 -19.38 2.19 9.73
CA LYS A 45 -20.33 2.83 8.79
C LYS A 45 -21.49 3.48 9.55
N SER A 46 -22.08 2.79 10.54
CA SER A 46 -23.17 3.36 11.37
C SER A 46 -22.74 4.57 12.20
N GLN A 47 -21.45 4.72 12.48
CA GLN A 47 -20.89 5.88 13.18
C GLN A 47 -20.48 7.02 12.23
N GLY A 48 -20.69 6.88 10.92
CA GLY A 48 -20.44 7.93 9.92
C GLY A 48 -19.01 7.93 9.35
N PHE A 49 -18.23 6.86 9.55
CA PHE A 49 -16.90 6.72 8.95
C PHE A 49 -16.97 6.25 7.50
N SER A 50 -16.02 6.70 6.69
CA SER A 50 -15.61 6.05 5.46
C SER A 50 -14.65 4.91 5.81
N VAL A 51 -14.76 3.76 5.15
CA VAL A 51 -13.98 2.56 5.45
C VAL A 51 -13.14 2.16 4.25
N MET A 52 -11.82 2.13 4.43
CA MET A 52 -10.88 1.49 3.53
C MET A 52 -10.61 0.06 4.02
N LEU A 53 -10.77 -0.92 3.15
CA LEU A 53 -10.57 -2.32 3.49
C LEU A 53 -9.27 -2.85 2.88
N GLY A 54 -8.33 -3.24 3.75
CA GLY A 54 -7.07 -3.90 3.38
C GLY A 54 -7.30 -5.40 3.19
N VAL A 55 -7.14 -5.87 1.95
CA VAL A 55 -7.47 -7.23 1.49
C VAL A 55 -6.22 -7.94 0.92
N PRO A 56 -6.25 -9.28 0.71
CA PRO A 56 -5.16 -9.99 0.05
C PRO A 56 -4.92 -9.52 -1.39
N THR A 57 -3.79 -9.92 -1.96
CA THR A 57 -3.42 -9.60 -3.34
C THR A 57 -4.46 -10.07 -4.37
N HIS A 58 -4.96 -11.30 -4.20
CA HIS A 58 -5.86 -11.95 -5.17
C HIS A 58 -7.33 -11.91 -4.75
N TRP A 59 -7.72 -10.84 -4.03
CA TRP A 59 -9.06 -10.63 -3.50
C TRP A 59 -10.18 -10.71 -4.57
N ARG A 60 -9.88 -10.27 -5.80
CA ARG A 60 -10.87 -10.25 -6.88
C ARG A 60 -11.12 -11.64 -7.46
N GLU A 61 -10.08 -12.47 -7.53
CA GLU A 61 -10.15 -13.85 -8.03
C GLU A 61 -10.55 -14.87 -6.95
N LEU A 62 -10.56 -14.49 -5.65
CA LEU A 62 -10.83 -15.36 -4.50
C LEU A 62 -9.93 -16.60 -4.47
N ASN A 63 -8.66 -16.44 -4.77
CA ASN A 63 -7.67 -17.52 -4.80
C ASN A 63 -6.31 -17.08 -4.20
N GLY A 64 -5.28 -17.92 -4.35
CA GLY A 64 -3.92 -17.59 -3.89
C GLY A 64 -3.86 -17.32 -2.39
N ASP A 65 -3.62 -16.08 -1.99
CA ASP A 65 -3.55 -15.64 -0.60
C ASP A 65 -4.93 -15.23 -0.02
N THR A 66 -5.99 -15.44 -0.77
CA THR A 66 -7.37 -15.02 -0.43
C THR A 66 -8.26 -16.20 -0.06
N GLU A 67 -9.14 -16.02 0.91
CA GLU A 67 -10.24 -16.95 1.17
C GLU A 67 -11.14 -17.08 -0.06
N SER A 68 -11.60 -18.30 -0.36
CA SER A 68 -12.47 -18.57 -1.51
C SER A 68 -13.95 -18.21 -1.28
N ASP A 69 -14.28 -17.60 -0.14
CA ASP A 69 -15.65 -17.23 0.23
C ASP A 69 -16.09 -15.94 -0.52
N PRO A 70 -17.13 -16.02 -1.39
CA PRO A 70 -17.62 -14.88 -2.16
C PRO A 70 -18.21 -13.75 -1.31
N ARG A 71 -18.50 -13.99 -0.02
CA ARG A 71 -18.92 -12.93 0.93
C ARG A 71 -17.88 -11.84 1.07
N LEU A 72 -16.60 -12.12 0.78
CA LEU A 72 -15.56 -11.09 0.77
C LEU A 72 -15.92 -9.95 -0.21
N HIS A 73 -16.41 -10.27 -1.41
CA HIS A 73 -16.85 -9.26 -2.36
C HIS A 73 -18.04 -8.45 -1.86
N GLU A 74 -18.97 -9.07 -1.12
CA GLU A 74 -20.10 -8.34 -0.55
C GLU A 74 -19.64 -7.36 0.56
N LEU A 75 -18.66 -7.75 1.36
CA LEU A 75 -18.06 -6.86 2.36
C LEU A 75 -17.30 -5.68 1.70
N ILE A 76 -16.53 -5.96 0.65
CA ILE A 76 -15.83 -4.92 -0.12
C ILE A 76 -16.82 -3.91 -0.69
N LYS A 77 -17.93 -4.35 -1.28
CA LYS A 77 -18.99 -3.46 -1.83
C LYS A 77 -19.65 -2.57 -0.78
N ARG A 78 -19.61 -2.94 0.50
CA ARG A 78 -20.11 -2.09 1.61
C ARG A 78 -19.09 -1.06 2.08
N CYS A 79 -17.82 -1.25 1.75
CA CYS A 79 -16.75 -0.31 2.06
C CYS A 79 -16.67 0.80 1.01
N ASP A 80 -15.93 1.85 1.33
CA ASP A 80 -15.78 3.00 0.45
C ASP A 80 -14.54 2.87 -0.44
N VAL A 81 -13.49 2.20 0.07
CA VAL A 81 -12.22 1.99 -0.63
C VAL A 81 -11.74 0.55 -0.41
N VAL A 82 -11.23 -0.10 -1.46
CA VAL A 82 -10.51 -1.36 -1.38
C VAL A 82 -9.02 -1.16 -1.63
N MET A 83 -8.17 -1.75 -0.80
CA MET A 83 -6.71 -1.62 -0.85
C MET A 83 -6.08 -3.02 -0.75
N PRO A 84 -5.60 -3.61 -1.86
CA PRO A 84 -4.91 -4.89 -1.83
C PRO A 84 -3.51 -4.76 -1.23
N TRP A 85 -3.09 -5.76 -0.45
CA TRP A 85 -1.79 -5.79 0.17
C TRP A 85 -0.74 -6.39 -0.77
N PHE A 86 0.22 -5.57 -1.21
CA PHE A 86 1.25 -5.96 -2.17
C PHE A 86 2.66 -6.05 -1.59
N VAL A 87 2.89 -5.64 -0.34
CA VAL A 87 4.23 -5.70 0.26
C VAL A 87 4.78 -7.12 0.20
N GLY A 88 6.00 -7.27 -0.33
CA GLY A 88 6.67 -8.56 -0.44
C GLY A 88 6.16 -9.48 -1.56
N ARG A 89 5.13 -9.09 -2.32
CA ARG A 89 4.48 -9.98 -3.32
C ARG A 89 5.16 -9.98 -4.69
N TYR A 90 5.93 -8.95 -5.03
CA TYR A 90 6.63 -8.83 -6.30
C TYR A 90 7.90 -7.98 -6.18
N ASN A 91 8.70 -8.02 -7.20
CA ASN A 91 9.88 -7.16 -7.40
C ASN A 91 9.75 -6.39 -8.71
N GLU A 92 10.77 -5.61 -9.05
CA GLU A 92 10.77 -4.78 -10.25
C GLU A 92 10.56 -5.57 -11.55
N ASN A 93 11.09 -6.80 -11.64
CA ASN A 93 10.98 -7.64 -12.84
C ASN A 93 9.58 -8.25 -13.00
N SER A 94 8.94 -8.62 -11.90
CA SER A 94 7.59 -9.22 -11.92
C SER A 94 6.46 -8.18 -11.87
N TYR A 95 6.76 -6.90 -11.60
CA TYR A 95 5.78 -5.82 -11.52
C TYR A 95 4.84 -5.68 -12.74
N PRO A 96 5.26 -5.88 -14.01
CA PRO A 96 4.35 -5.77 -15.14
C PRO A 96 3.11 -6.66 -15.04
N ARG A 97 3.24 -7.85 -14.43
CA ARG A 97 2.09 -8.74 -14.15
C ARG A 97 1.13 -8.09 -13.13
N TYR A 98 1.68 -7.46 -12.10
CA TYR A 98 0.88 -6.79 -11.06
C TYR A 98 0.27 -5.47 -11.54
N GLN A 99 0.93 -4.77 -12.45
CA GLN A 99 0.34 -3.60 -13.11
C GLN A 99 -0.92 -3.99 -13.90
N LYS A 100 -0.90 -5.13 -14.59
CA LYS A 100 -2.10 -5.67 -15.24
C LYS A 100 -3.20 -6.02 -14.23
N LEU A 101 -2.84 -6.64 -13.12
CA LEU A 101 -3.77 -6.96 -12.03
C LEU A 101 -4.42 -5.69 -11.47
N ILE A 102 -3.62 -4.63 -11.20
CA ILE A 102 -4.12 -3.32 -10.77
C ILE A 102 -5.14 -2.73 -11.77
N LYS A 103 -4.87 -2.83 -13.07
CA LYS A 103 -5.81 -2.40 -14.11
C LYS A 103 -7.15 -3.12 -14.03
N ASP A 104 -7.09 -4.44 -13.89
CA ASP A 104 -8.28 -5.30 -13.82
C ASP A 104 -9.06 -5.04 -12.51
N ASP A 105 -8.35 -4.80 -11.40
CA ASP A 105 -8.93 -4.43 -10.10
C ASP A 105 -9.63 -3.07 -10.15
N ILE A 106 -9.01 -2.06 -10.77
CA ILE A 106 -9.63 -0.74 -10.99
C ILE A 106 -10.93 -0.88 -11.78
N ALA A 107 -10.94 -1.71 -12.82
CA ALA A 107 -12.14 -1.95 -13.62
C ALA A 107 -13.26 -2.60 -12.80
N TRP A 108 -12.92 -3.59 -11.95
CA TRP A 108 -13.88 -4.22 -11.03
C TRP A 108 -14.43 -3.23 -10.01
N ALA A 109 -13.55 -2.45 -9.38
CA ALA A 109 -13.93 -1.47 -8.37
C ALA A 109 -14.87 -0.41 -8.93
N LYS A 110 -14.57 0.16 -10.10
CA LYS A 110 -15.45 1.10 -10.82
C LYS A 110 -16.82 0.51 -11.11
N LYS A 111 -16.88 -0.74 -11.61
CA LYS A 111 -18.14 -1.45 -11.87
C LYS A 111 -18.99 -1.60 -10.61
N ASN A 112 -18.36 -1.78 -9.45
CA ASN A 112 -19.02 -2.02 -8.17
C ASN A 112 -19.15 -0.75 -7.31
N LYS A 113 -18.77 0.43 -7.81
CA LYS A 113 -18.86 1.73 -7.13
C LYS A 113 -18.08 1.76 -5.80
N VAL A 114 -16.91 1.15 -5.79
CA VAL A 114 -15.94 1.18 -4.71
C VAL A 114 -14.69 1.86 -5.23
N ASP A 115 -14.10 2.76 -4.46
CA ASP A 115 -12.82 3.36 -4.83
C ASP A 115 -11.67 2.35 -4.62
N TYR A 116 -10.59 2.50 -5.37
CA TYR A 116 -9.47 1.56 -5.34
C TYR A 116 -8.16 2.29 -5.03
N ALA A 117 -7.47 1.83 -4.01
CA ALA A 117 -6.15 2.33 -3.63
C ALA A 117 -5.09 1.25 -3.85
N PRO A 118 -4.41 1.19 -5.01
CA PRO A 118 -3.28 0.31 -5.18
C PRO A 118 -2.19 0.65 -4.18
N LEU A 119 -1.51 -0.39 -3.67
CA LEU A 119 -0.42 -0.22 -2.74
C LEU A 119 0.91 -0.19 -3.50
N ALA A 120 1.78 0.76 -3.16
CA ALA A 120 3.17 0.82 -3.62
C ALA A 120 4.12 0.76 -2.41
N PHE A 121 5.28 0.10 -2.58
CA PHE A 121 6.28 -0.03 -1.52
C PHE A 121 7.70 0.11 -2.08
N PRO A 122 8.67 0.66 -1.32
CA PRO A 122 9.99 0.99 -1.86
C PRO A 122 10.89 -0.22 -2.08
N GLY A 123 10.69 -1.26 -1.32
CA GLY A 123 11.46 -2.49 -1.29
C GLY A 123 11.07 -3.32 -0.09
N PHE A 124 11.74 -4.46 0.16
CA PHE A 124 11.47 -5.33 1.30
C PHE A 124 12.73 -6.07 1.75
N SER A 125 12.92 -6.22 3.06
CA SER A 125 14.10 -6.88 3.64
C SER A 125 13.75 -7.79 4.80
N TRP A 126 13.71 -9.09 4.57
CA TRP A 126 13.67 -10.09 5.63
C TRP A 126 14.89 -10.04 6.55
N ARG A 127 16.03 -9.56 6.04
CA ARG A 127 17.23 -9.35 6.84
C ARG A 127 16.98 -8.37 7.99
N ASN A 128 16.29 -7.26 7.73
CA ASN A 128 15.92 -6.30 8.76
C ASN A 128 15.05 -6.95 9.84
N MET A 129 14.04 -7.71 9.43
CA MET A 129 13.04 -8.29 10.33
C MET A 129 13.57 -9.49 11.12
N LYS A 130 14.38 -10.34 10.50
CA LYS A 130 14.76 -11.65 11.08
C LYS A 130 16.27 -11.86 11.27
N GLY A 131 17.10 -10.89 10.89
CA GLY A 131 18.56 -10.97 11.02
C GLY A 131 19.25 -12.01 10.13
N HIS A 132 18.54 -12.63 9.19
CA HIS A 132 19.11 -13.66 8.29
C HIS A 132 19.81 -13.02 7.10
N GLU A 133 21.12 -13.24 6.94
CA GLU A 133 21.90 -12.64 5.85
C GLU A 133 21.49 -13.10 4.45
N ASN A 134 20.99 -14.34 4.33
CA ASN A 134 20.58 -14.97 3.07
C ASN A 134 19.07 -14.85 2.76
N SER A 135 18.35 -13.98 3.45
CA SER A 135 16.92 -13.81 3.24
C SER A 135 16.61 -13.14 1.91
N VAL A 136 15.52 -13.55 1.27
CA VAL A 136 15.02 -12.92 0.05
C VAL A 136 14.75 -11.46 0.33
N GLN A 137 15.30 -10.57 -0.50
CA GLN A 137 15.14 -9.14 -0.43
C GLN A 137 14.57 -8.63 -1.76
N ILE A 138 13.75 -7.58 -1.68
CA ILE A 138 13.30 -6.83 -2.84
C ILE A 138 14.10 -5.53 -2.86
N PRO A 139 15.07 -5.38 -3.76
CA PRO A 139 15.91 -4.18 -3.83
C PRO A 139 15.09 -2.92 -4.11
N ARG A 140 15.47 -1.84 -3.46
CA ARG A 140 14.86 -0.53 -3.67
C ARG A 140 15.31 0.15 -4.97
N ASN A 141 16.49 -0.22 -5.46
CA ASN A 141 17.11 0.27 -6.71
C ASN A 141 17.08 1.81 -6.80
N LYS A 142 17.50 2.48 -5.73
CA LYS A 142 17.49 3.96 -5.61
C LYS A 142 16.15 4.58 -5.99
N GLY A 143 15.07 3.87 -5.72
CA GLY A 143 13.70 4.34 -5.94
C GLY A 143 13.10 4.00 -7.30
N SER A 144 13.84 3.38 -8.23
CA SER A 144 13.28 3.01 -9.55
C SER A 144 12.12 2.03 -9.42
N PHE A 145 12.23 1.07 -8.49
CA PHE A 145 11.15 0.13 -8.20
C PHE A 145 9.90 0.83 -7.66
N LEU A 146 10.06 1.73 -6.70
CA LEU A 146 8.94 2.52 -6.17
C LEU A 146 8.31 3.39 -7.25
N TRP A 147 9.15 4.11 -8.03
CA TRP A 147 8.67 4.99 -9.09
C TRP A 147 7.87 4.26 -10.16
N LYS A 148 8.34 3.08 -10.56
CA LYS A 148 7.64 2.21 -11.52
C LYS A 148 6.23 1.84 -11.05
N GLN A 149 6.05 1.56 -9.76
CA GLN A 149 4.75 1.28 -9.16
C GLN A 149 3.85 2.52 -9.12
N LEU A 150 4.37 3.66 -8.64
CA LEU A 150 3.62 4.91 -8.53
C LEU A 150 3.14 5.39 -9.90
N SER A 151 4.07 5.51 -10.85
CA SER A 151 3.74 5.96 -12.22
C SER A 151 2.86 4.95 -12.97
N GLY A 152 3.11 3.64 -12.76
CA GLY A 152 2.33 2.58 -13.37
C GLY A 152 0.88 2.57 -12.86
N ALA A 153 0.66 2.72 -11.57
CA ALA A 153 -0.70 2.80 -10.99
C ALA A 153 -1.47 4.02 -11.52
N ILE A 154 -0.82 5.19 -11.58
CA ILE A 154 -1.43 6.42 -12.14
C ILE A 154 -1.76 6.22 -13.62
N LYS A 155 -0.87 5.58 -14.41
CA LYS A 155 -1.11 5.24 -15.81
C LYS A 155 -2.35 4.38 -16.00
N GLU A 156 -2.59 3.41 -15.12
CA GLU A 156 -3.77 2.56 -15.17
C GLU A 156 -5.05 3.25 -14.64
N GLY A 157 -4.93 4.48 -14.18
CA GLY A 157 -6.07 5.31 -13.77
C GLY A 157 -6.38 5.27 -12.27
N ALA A 158 -5.39 4.97 -11.43
CA ALA A 158 -5.54 5.13 -9.98
C ALA A 158 -5.72 6.62 -9.62
N GLU A 159 -6.69 6.90 -8.76
CA GLU A 159 -6.99 8.25 -8.24
C GLU A 159 -6.47 8.45 -6.81
N MET A 160 -6.06 7.38 -6.16
CA MET A 160 -5.36 7.36 -4.87
C MET A 160 -4.34 6.23 -4.86
N ILE A 161 -3.34 6.32 -3.99
CA ILE A 161 -2.31 5.29 -3.81
C ILE A 161 -2.01 5.17 -2.33
N TYR A 162 -1.96 3.95 -1.82
CA TYR A 162 -1.45 3.66 -0.49
C TYR A 162 0.05 3.37 -0.57
N VAL A 163 0.87 4.06 0.21
CA VAL A 163 2.31 3.81 0.26
C VAL A 163 2.65 3.07 1.55
N ALA A 164 3.14 1.87 1.43
CA ALA A 164 3.57 1.04 2.56
C ALA A 164 5.08 0.98 2.64
N MET A 165 5.68 1.52 3.71
CA MET A 165 5.08 2.21 4.85
C MET A 165 5.81 3.53 5.07
N PHE A 166 5.23 4.43 5.89
CA PHE A 166 5.89 5.69 6.22
C PHE A 166 7.16 5.46 7.04
N ASP A 167 7.10 4.67 8.12
CA ASP A 167 8.12 4.54 9.14
C ASP A 167 8.53 3.09 9.50
N GLU A 168 8.10 2.09 8.76
CA GLU A 168 8.38 0.68 9.05
C GLU A 168 9.78 0.26 8.59
N ILE A 169 10.75 0.40 9.51
CA ILE A 169 12.18 0.15 9.23
C ILE A 169 12.50 -1.33 9.24
N ASP A 170 11.86 -2.11 10.10
CA ASP A 170 12.13 -3.53 10.33
C ASP A 170 11.78 -4.42 9.12
N GLU A 171 10.84 -4.01 8.26
CA GLU A 171 10.62 -4.64 6.96
C GLU A 171 11.44 -4.01 5.82
N GLY A 172 12.15 -2.92 6.09
CA GLY A 172 12.86 -2.16 5.06
C GLY A 172 11.92 -1.41 4.11
N THR A 173 10.69 -1.15 4.51
CA THR A 173 9.65 -0.47 3.70
C THR A 173 9.52 1.02 4.00
N ALA A 174 10.22 1.54 5.01
CA ALA A 174 10.14 2.94 5.39
C ALA A 174 10.51 3.90 4.25
N ILE A 175 9.69 4.95 4.06
CA ILE A 175 9.95 6.04 3.12
C ILE A 175 10.38 7.34 3.80
N PHE A 176 10.20 7.46 5.13
CA PHE A 176 10.59 8.66 5.87
C PHE A 176 12.11 8.86 5.86
N LYS A 177 12.57 9.98 6.40
CA LYS A 177 13.98 10.32 6.44
C LYS A 177 14.77 9.38 7.35
N CYS A 178 15.60 8.51 6.75
CA CYS A 178 16.43 7.55 7.46
C CYS A 178 17.90 7.99 7.52
N ALA A 179 18.62 7.53 8.54
CA ALA A 179 20.06 7.75 8.64
C ALA A 179 20.81 6.98 7.54
N LYS A 180 21.81 7.62 6.92
CA LYS A 180 22.68 6.94 5.94
C LYS A 180 23.62 5.93 6.62
N LYS A 181 24.10 6.25 7.82
CA LYS A 181 24.89 5.35 8.66
C LYS A 181 23.96 4.72 9.68
N VAL A 182 23.64 3.46 9.45
CA VAL A 182 22.71 2.72 10.30
C VAL A 182 23.40 2.36 11.63
N PRO A 183 22.76 2.60 12.80
CA PRO A 183 23.26 2.10 14.07
C PRO A 183 23.37 0.58 14.05
N VAL A 184 24.43 0.05 14.64
CA VAL A 184 24.63 -1.41 14.79
C VAL A 184 23.93 -1.86 16.07
N GLY A 185 22.97 -2.78 15.95
CA GLY A 185 22.24 -3.39 17.04
C GLY A 185 22.34 -4.93 16.99
N ALA A 186 21.30 -5.61 17.46
CA ALA A 186 21.21 -7.07 17.41
C ALA A 186 21.15 -7.63 15.99
N SER A 187 20.67 -6.84 15.04
CA SER A 187 20.67 -7.15 13.61
C SER A 187 21.18 -5.98 12.78
N THR A 188 21.66 -6.27 11.59
CA THR A 188 22.17 -5.25 10.65
C THR A 188 21.05 -4.86 9.70
N PHE A 189 20.56 -3.62 9.80
CA PHE A 189 19.59 -3.08 8.87
C PHE A 189 20.21 -2.71 7.53
N VAL A 190 19.43 -2.84 6.46
CA VAL A 190 19.83 -2.38 5.12
C VAL A 190 19.82 -0.85 5.10
N PRO A 191 20.95 -0.19 4.81
CA PRO A 191 21.02 1.27 4.74
C PRO A 191 20.30 1.83 3.51
N ILE A 192 20.09 3.14 3.51
CA ILE A 192 19.75 3.86 2.27
C ILE A 192 20.96 3.79 1.33
N GLU A 193 20.68 3.60 0.05
CA GLU A 193 21.69 3.40 -0.98
C GLU A 193 22.57 4.65 -1.13
N GLU A 194 23.83 4.44 -1.48
CA GLU A 194 24.78 5.50 -1.73
C GLU A 194 24.37 6.36 -2.93
N GLY A 195 24.67 7.65 -2.84
CA GLY A 195 24.41 8.63 -3.90
C GLY A 195 23.00 9.22 -3.91
N ILE A 196 22.12 8.83 -2.97
CA ILE A 196 20.80 9.45 -2.81
C ILE A 196 20.65 10.14 -1.44
N GLY A 197 19.71 11.08 -1.35
CA GLY A 197 19.41 11.79 -0.10
C GLY A 197 18.70 10.88 0.92
N SER A 198 18.85 11.17 2.22
CA SER A 198 18.19 10.42 3.29
C SER A 198 16.66 10.47 3.25
N ASP A 199 16.09 11.44 2.56
CA ASP A 199 14.66 11.68 2.35
C ASP A 199 14.21 11.40 0.90
N HIS A 200 15.03 10.68 0.14
CA HIS A 200 14.81 10.45 -1.29
C HIS A 200 13.47 9.77 -1.58
N TYR A 201 13.11 8.76 -0.82
CA TYR A 201 11.86 8.02 -1.00
C TYR A 201 10.64 8.87 -0.69
N LEU A 202 10.70 9.67 0.36
CA LEU A 202 9.64 10.63 0.69
C LEU A 202 9.47 11.67 -0.41
N TRP A 203 10.60 12.18 -0.96
CA TRP A 203 10.58 13.10 -2.08
C TRP A 203 9.96 12.48 -3.34
N LEU A 204 10.29 11.22 -3.69
CA LEU A 204 9.68 10.51 -4.83
C LEU A 204 8.16 10.38 -4.67
N VAL A 205 7.69 10.00 -3.48
CA VAL A 205 6.25 9.94 -3.18
C VAL A 205 5.61 11.32 -3.37
N GLY A 206 6.27 12.39 -2.92
CA GLY A 206 5.83 13.76 -3.15
C GLY A 206 5.71 14.12 -4.64
N GLN A 207 6.66 13.67 -5.49
CA GLN A 207 6.58 13.86 -6.94
C GLN A 207 5.41 13.10 -7.57
N ALA A 208 5.19 11.86 -7.14
CA ALA A 208 4.04 11.06 -7.58
C ALA A 208 2.69 11.68 -7.14
N GLY A 209 2.64 12.21 -5.90
CA GLY A 209 1.47 12.94 -5.41
C GLY A 209 1.09 14.14 -6.30
N LYS A 210 2.08 14.87 -6.83
CA LYS A 210 1.83 15.95 -7.80
C LYS A 210 1.22 15.44 -9.10
N MET A 211 1.67 14.29 -9.61
CA MET A 211 1.06 13.65 -10.79
C MET A 211 -0.39 13.21 -10.49
N LEU A 212 -0.60 12.59 -9.33
CA LEU A 212 -1.92 12.11 -8.92
C LEU A 212 -2.94 13.25 -8.79
N ARG A 213 -2.53 14.41 -8.26
CA ARG A 213 -3.35 15.63 -8.17
C ARG A 213 -3.40 16.46 -9.47
N LYS A 214 -2.78 15.95 -10.56
CA LYS A 214 -2.71 16.63 -11.88
C LYS A 214 -1.98 17.99 -11.84
N GLU A 215 -1.11 18.21 -10.87
CA GLU A 215 -0.25 19.40 -10.75
C GLU A 215 0.95 19.31 -11.70
N LYS A 216 1.25 18.13 -12.22
CA LYS A 216 2.24 17.85 -13.26
C LYS A 216 1.77 16.69 -14.14
N PRO A 217 2.26 16.58 -15.39
CA PRO A 217 1.94 15.47 -16.27
C PRO A 217 2.49 14.14 -15.75
N LEU A 218 1.93 13.02 -16.23
CA LEU A 218 2.43 11.68 -15.94
C LEU A 218 3.85 11.51 -16.54
N GLU A 219 4.78 11.13 -15.69
CA GLU A 219 6.16 10.82 -16.06
C GLU A 219 6.48 9.37 -15.69
N MET A 220 6.79 8.55 -16.71
CA MET A 220 7.18 7.15 -16.47
C MET A 220 8.64 7.01 -16.03
N LYS A 221 9.51 7.91 -16.49
CA LYS A 221 10.91 7.97 -16.07
C LYS A 221 10.98 8.57 -14.66
N GLN A 222 11.76 7.93 -13.77
CA GLN A 222 12.03 8.47 -12.44
C GLN A 222 12.66 9.88 -12.56
N PRO A 223 12.14 10.87 -11.83
CA PRO A 223 12.72 12.20 -11.84
C PRO A 223 14.08 12.21 -11.15
N GLU A 224 14.96 13.07 -11.62
CA GLU A 224 16.26 13.35 -11.00
C GLU A 224 16.10 14.49 -9.99
N ARG A 225 16.67 14.30 -8.81
CA ARG A 225 16.70 15.35 -7.79
C ARG A 225 17.90 16.25 -8.06
N LYS A 226 17.62 17.50 -8.41
CA LYS A 226 18.63 18.55 -8.56
C LYS A 226 19.18 19.00 -7.23
#